data_efa30a64251bff2020b1f275649d6302
#
_entry.id   efa30a64251bff2020b1f275649d6302
#
_cell.length_a   1.000
_cell.length_b   1.000
_cell.length_c   1.000
_cell.angle_alpha   90.00
_cell.angle_beta   90.00
_cell.angle_gamma   90.00
#
_symmetry.space_group_name_H-M   'P 1'
#
loop_
_entity.id
_entity.type
_entity.pdbx_description
1 polymer ?
#
loop_
_entity_poly.entity_id
_entity_poly.type
_entity_poly.pdbx_seq_one_letter_code
_entity_poly.pdbx_strand_id
1 'polypeptide(L)'
;MNSYPAFRAAACHVAPCYFDTPRTVDKACALIAEAAANGAALVAFPEAFVSAFPVWSGVFAPVDVHPFFERLAASAIRVPGPEVRQLQEAARRHGVIVSIGINEGTHVSPACIWDSNLLIGADGRLLNRHRKLVPTYWEKLTWANGDGSGLRVVDTPLGRIGALVCGENTNSLARFALLAQGENVHISSFSPRWPTHPPGEGGYDLEAAIRLRAGAHAFEGKLFNIVASGFLPPEAIDLIARDDARARRLLEESPKSVSMIFGPNGTVISEVLRDEEGIVYADIDLARCVVPKQFQDVVGYYNRFDVFELRVNRRALAPASFHDGFDGVASVADASGAADEALYAPFVPDAAPDVAAGAEPGTEPDAGAGAAWPAGASR
;
A
#
# COMPACT_ATOMS: atom_id res chain seq x y z
N MET A 1 22.28 26.91 -6.06
CA MET A 1 22.41 26.17 -4.81
C MET A 1 21.45 24.99 -4.87
N ASN A 2 21.89 23.78 -4.57
CA ASN A 2 20.97 22.66 -4.42
C ASN A 2 20.07 22.93 -3.22
N SER A 3 18.79 23.14 -3.46
CA SER A 3 17.82 23.29 -2.38
C SER A 3 17.36 21.87 -1.97
N TYR A 4 17.53 21.54 -0.69
CA TYR A 4 17.02 20.28 -0.13
C TYR A 4 15.61 20.51 0.41
N PRO A 5 14.61 19.75 -0.04
CA PRO A 5 13.25 19.92 0.44
C PRO A 5 13.13 19.59 1.94
N ALA A 6 12.27 20.37 2.60
CA ALA A 6 11.79 20.10 3.94
C ALA A 6 10.26 20.02 3.92
N PHE A 7 9.68 19.01 4.59
CA PHE A 7 8.27 18.74 4.60
C PHE A 7 7.85 17.89 5.80
N ARG A 8 6.55 17.84 6.09
CA ARG A 8 5.99 16.91 7.09
C ARG A 8 5.55 15.62 6.42
N ALA A 9 5.92 14.49 7.00
CA ALA A 9 5.45 13.17 6.61
C ALA A 9 4.48 12.61 7.65
N ALA A 10 3.53 11.78 7.19
CA ALA A 10 2.56 11.06 7.98
C ALA A 10 2.66 9.55 7.74
N ALA A 11 2.68 8.75 8.81
CA ALA A 11 2.57 7.29 8.76
C ALA A 11 1.28 6.86 9.45
N CYS A 12 0.35 6.28 8.71
CA CYS A 12 -0.91 5.79 9.24
C CYS A 12 -0.71 4.44 9.93
N HIS A 13 -1.15 4.34 11.20
CA HIS A 13 -1.24 3.09 11.95
C HIS A 13 -2.72 2.72 12.08
N VAL A 14 -3.27 2.04 11.09
CA VAL A 14 -4.72 1.95 10.91
C VAL A 14 -5.16 0.59 10.41
N ALA A 15 -6.41 0.22 10.73
CA ALA A 15 -7.09 -0.96 10.21
C ALA A 15 -7.92 -0.61 8.97
N PRO A 16 -8.04 -1.52 7.99
CA PRO A 16 -9.05 -1.43 6.95
C PRO A 16 -10.44 -1.76 7.48
N CYS A 17 -11.47 -1.48 6.68
CA CYS A 17 -12.76 -2.14 6.82
C CYS A 17 -12.65 -3.52 6.15
N TYR A 18 -12.46 -4.58 6.94
CA TYR A 18 -12.14 -5.92 6.43
C TYR A 18 -13.14 -6.41 5.40
N PHE A 19 -12.64 -6.77 4.19
CA PHE A 19 -13.42 -7.23 3.04
C PHE A 19 -14.47 -6.23 2.51
N ASP A 20 -14.36 -4.96 2.90
CA ASP A 20 -15.22 -3.88 2.42
C ASP A 20 -14.33 -2.81 1.74
N THR A 21 -14.10 -3.02 0.46
CA THR A 21 -13.22 -2.15 -0.34
C THR A 21 -13.74 -0.72 -0.42
N PRO A 22 -15.04 -0.46 -0.73
CA PRO A 22 -15.55 0.92 -0.79
C PRO A 22 -15.32 1.68 0.52
N ARG A 23 -15.70 1.09 1.66
CA ARG A 23 -15.50 1.75 2.96
C ARG A 23 -14.03 1.93 3.33
N THR A 24 -13.17 1.00 2.93
CA THR A 24 -11.72 1.13 3.15
C THR A 24 -11.14 2.27 2.35
N VAL A 25 -11.54 2.42 1.08
CA VAL A 25 -11.08 3.52 0.22
C VAL A 25 -11.62 4.87 0.73
N ASP A 26 -12.88 4.93 1.17
CA ASP A 26 -13.44 6.13 1.80
C ASP A 26 -12.67 6.51 3.07
N LYS A 27 -12.33 5.52 3.93
CA LYS A 27 -11.47 5.72 5.11
C LYS A 27 -10.09 6.23 4.71
N ALA A 28 -9.47 5.66 3.66
CA ALA A 28 -8.19 6.15 3.15
C ALA A 28 -8.27 7.61 2.72
N CYS A 29 -9.31 7.99 1.96
CA CYS A 29 -9.52 9.37 1.51
C CYS A 29 -9.71 10.34 2.70
N ALA A 30 -10.43 9.92 3.74
CA ALA A 30 -10.60 10.73 4.95
C ALA A 30 -9.27 10.92 5.71
N LEU A 31 -8.46 9.87 5.86
CA LEU A 31 -7.14 9.93 6.48
C LEU A 31 -6.14 10.77 5.67
N ILE A 32 -6.20 10.72 4.33
CA ILE A 32 -5.43 11.62 3.45
C ILE A 32 -5.79 13.07 3.72
N ALA A 33 -7.08 13.38 3.80
CA ALA A 33 -7.57 14.73 4.10
C ALA A 33 -7.12 15.21 5.49
N GLU A 34 -7.22 14.34 6.50
CA GLU A 34 -6.79 14.62 7.88
C GLU A 34 -5.28 14.88 7.94
N ALA A 35 -4.46 14.02 7.33
CA ALA A 35 -3.02 14.19 7.30
C ALA A 35 -2.61 15.49 6.60
N ALA A 36 -3.25 15.81 5.48
CA ALA A 36 -3.03 17.06 4.75
C ALA A 36 -3.42 18.29 5.59
N ALA A 37 -4.54 18.24 6.30
CA ALA A 37 -4.97 19.31 7.20
C ALA A 37 -3.98 19.54 8.36
N ASN A 38 -3.24 18.50 8.76
CA ASN A 38 -2.14 18.56 9.73
C ASN A 38 -0.78 18.90 9.10
N GLY A 39 -0.77 19.34 7.83
CA GLY A 39 0.42 19.83 7.12
C GLY A 39 1.31 18.75 6.51
N ALA A 40 0.86 17.49 6.45
CA ALA A 40 1.63 16.44 5.77
C ALA A 40 1.63 16.66 4.25
N ALA A 41 2.80 16.49 3.62
CA ALA A 41 2.96 16.47 2.18
C ALA A 41 3.14 15.03 1.63
N LEU A 42 3.43 14.07 2.51
CA LEU A 42 3.56 12.64 2.21
C LEU A 42 2.80 11.84 3.26
N VAL A 43 1.92 10.94 2.79
CA VAL A 43 1.10 10.07 3.63
C VAL A 43 1.34 8.61 3.25
N ALA A 44 1.79 7.80 4.22
CA ALA A 44 2.05 6.37 4.02
C ALA A 44 1.01 5.53 4.75
N PHE A 45 0.47 4.53 4.05
CA PHE A 45 -0.48 3.55 4.56
C PHE A 45 0.17 2.17 4.75
N PRO A 46 -0.44 1.28 5.55
CA PRO A 46 0.03 -0.07 5.77
C PRO A 46 0.07 -0.96 4.51
N GLU A 47 0.78 -2.08 4.65
CA GLU A 47 0.76 -3.21 3.72
C GLU A 47 -0.66 -3.76 3.56
N ALA A 48 -1.05 -4.04 2.30
CA ALA A 48 -2.33 -4.64 1.93
C ALA A 48 -3.55 -3.96 2.61
N PHE A 49 -3.48 -2.64 2.85
CA PHE A 49 -4.54 -1.89 3.52
C PHE A 49 -5.88 -2.03 2.79
N VAL A 50 -5.89 -1.92 1.48
CA VAL A 50 -7.08 -2.21 0.67
C VAL A 50 -6.96 -3.65 0.15
N SER A 51 -7.75 -4.62 0.59
CA SER A 51 -8.94 -4.64 1.45
C SER A 51 -8.74 -5.48 2.72
N ALA A 52 -7.55 -5.72 3.16
CA ALA A 52 -7.10 -6.31 4.42
C ALA A 52 -5.87 -7.21 4.22
N PHE A 53 -5.04 -7.28 5.24
CA PHE A 53 -3.93 -8.22 5.31
C PHE A 53 -4.46 -9.62 5.72
N PRO A 54 -4.03 -10.72 5.04
CA PRO A 54 -4.61 -12.05 5.24
C PRO A 54 -4.06 -12.79 6.48
N VAL A 55 -4.26 -12.23 7.69
CA VAL A 55 -3.79 -12.84 8.96
C VAL A 55 -4.34 -14.24 9.18
N TRP A 56 -5.51 -14.59 8.62
CA TRP A 56 -6.12 -15.91 8.70
C TRP A 56 -5.25 -17.02 8.11
N SER A 57 -4.42 -16.71 7.10
CA SER A 57 -3.49 -17.68 6.50
C SER A 57 -2.39 -18.13 7.46
N GLY A 58 -2.10 -17.36 8.52
CA GLY A 58 -1.19 -17.75 9.59
C GLY A 58 -1.87 -18.40 10.80
N VAL A 59 -3.21 -18.51 10.79
CA VAL A 59 -4.01 -18.97 11.92
C VAL A 59 -4.68 -20.31 11.64
N PHE A 60 -5.23 -20.49 10.45
CA PHE A 60 -5.96 -21.69 10.05
C PHE A 60 -5.15 -22.58 9.12
N ALA A 61 -5.54 -23.87 9.05
CA ALA A 61 -4.97 -24.76 8.05
C ALA A 61 -5.34 -24.31 6.63
N PRO A 62 -4.48 -24.57 5.63
CA PRO A 62 -4.73 -24.10 4.25
C PRO A 62 -6.09 -24.51 3.67
N VAL A 63 -6.61 -25.68 4.07
CA VAL A 63 -7.92 -26.19 3.62
C VAL A 63 -9.11 -25.44 4.23
N ASP A 64 -8.90 -24.69 5.30
CA ASP A 64 -9.96 -23.98 6.03
C ASP A 64 -10.04 -22.50 5.67
N VAL A 65 -9.09 -21.98 4.85
CA VAL A 65 -9.02 -20.56 4.52
C VAL A 65 -9.78 -20.17 3.24
N HIS A 66 -10.34 -21.13 2.51
CA HIS A 66 -11.04 -20.85 1.25
C HIS A 66 -12.11 -19.76 1.34
N PRO A 67 -12.99 -19.72 2.37
CA PRO A 67 -13.99 -18.67 2.48
C PRO A 67 -13.41 -17.26 2.67
N PHE A 68 -12.24 -17.15 3.32
CA PHE A 68 -11.53 -15.89 3.46
C PHE A 68 -10.87 -15.48 2.14
N PHE A 69 -10.28 -16.47 1.43
CA PHE A 69 -9.64 -16.22 0.14
C PHE A 69 -10.66 -15.75 -0.91
N GLU A 70 -11.85 -16.36 -0.98
CA GLU A 70 -12.94 -15.92 -1.87
C GLU A 70 -13.33 -14.46 -1.60
N ARG A 71 -13.49 -14.09 -0.33
CA ARG A 71 -13.81 -12.71 0.07
C ARG A 71 -12.70 -11.75 -0.29
N LEU A 72 -11.43 -12.14 -0.06
CA LEU A 72 -10.29 -11.31 -0.43
C LEU A 72 -10.21 -11.10 -1.93
N ALA A 73 -10.36 -12.18 -2.73
CA ALA A 73 -10.34 -12.11 -4.18
C ALA A 73 -11.47 -11.23 -4.74
N ALA A 74 -12.67 -11.33 -4.14
CA ALA A 74 -13.81 -10.49 -4.51
C ALA A 74 -13.60 -9.01 -4.15
N SER A 75 -12.79 -8.72 -3.13
CA SER A 75 -12.51 -7.36 -2.65
C SER A 75 -11.17 -6.80 -3.14
N ALA A 76 -10.38 -7.58 -3.89
CA ALA A 76 -9.15 -7.12 -4.51
C ALA A 76 -9.42 -6.09 -5.61
N ILE A 77 -8.60 -5.05 -5.67
CA ILE A 77 -8.76 -3.95 -6.64
C ILE A 77 -7.82 -4.11 -7.83
N ARG A 78 -8.16 -3.49 -8.94
CA ARG A 78 -7.35 -3.53 -10.16
C ARG A 78 -6.61 -2.21 -10.37
N VAL A 79 -5.47 -2.31 -11.03
CA VAL A 79 -4.67 -1.14 -11.40
C VAL A 79 -4.47 -1.17 -12.91
N PRO A 80 -5.11 -0.23 -13.65
CA PRO A 80 -6.02 0.83 -13.22
C PRO A 80 -7.40 0.30 -12.77
N GLY A 81 -8.08 1.06 -11.91
CA GLY A 81 -9.40 0.72 -11.41
C GLY A 81 -10.13 1.93 -10.80
N PRO A 82 -11.43 1.84 -10.53
CA PRO A 82 -12.20 2.95 -9.95
C PRO A 82 -11.69 3.34 -8.55
N GLU A 83 -11.29 2.38 -7.73
CA GLU A 83 -10.75 2.61 -6.39
C GLU A 83 -9.42 3.37 -6.44
N VAL A 84 -8.57 3.00 -7.41
CA VAL A 84 -7.29 3.70 -7.63
C VAL A 84 -7.56 5.14 -8.08
N ARG A 85 -8.53 5.37 -8.98
CA ARG A 85 -8.91 6.73 -9.38
C ARG A 85 -9.41 7.58 -8.21
N GLN A 86 -10.18 6.99 -7.29
CA GLN A 86 -10.64 7.68 -6.09
C GLN A 86 -9.47 8.11 -5.19
N LEU A 87 -8.48 7.23 -4.99
CA LEU A 87 -7.25 7.55 -4.25
C LEU A 87 -6.40 8.62 -4.96
N GLN A 88 -6.28 8.54 -6.29
CA GLN A 88 -5.60 9.54 -7.11
C GLN A 88 -6.26 10.91 -7.00
N GLU A 89 -7.59 10.96 -7.02
CA GLU A 89 -8.33 12.21 -6.85
C GLU A 89 -8.16 12.78 -5.44
N ALA A 90 -8.14 11.94 -4.39
CA ALA A 90 -7.87 12.38 -3.03
C ALA A 90 -6.45 12.97 -2.90
N ALA A 91 -5.43 12.31 -3.44
CA ALA A 91 -4.06 12.79 -3.47
C ALA A 91 -3.97 14.17 -4.18
N ARG A 92 -4.58 14.28 -5.37
CA ARG A 92 -4.62 15.52 -6.15
C ARG A 92 -5.35 16.65 -5.43
N ARG A 93 -6.53 16.37 -4.85
CA ARG A 93 -7.36 17.36 -4.16
C ARG A 93 -6.65 17.98 -2.96
N HIS A 94 -5.89 17.17 -2.24
CA HIS A 94 -5.17 17.60 -1.05
C HIS A 94 -3.71 17.97 -1.30
N GLY A 95 -3.21 17.79 -2.53
CA GLY A 95 -1.85 18.14 -2.93
C GLY A 95 -0.78 17.34 -2.19
N VAL A 96 -1.05 16.07 -1.85
CA VAL A 96 -0.15 15.20 -1.08
C VAL A 96 0.28 13.97 -1.88
N ILE A 97 1.50 13.51 -1.65
CA ILE A 97 1.96 12.21 -2.16
C ILE A 97 1.40 11.12 -1.24
N VAL A 98 0.87 10.04 -1.82
CA VAL A 98 0.29 8.92 -1.08
C VAL A 98 1.01 7.62 -1.44
N SER A 99 1.44 6.87 -0.42
CA SER A 99 1.88 5.48 -0.57
C SER A 99 0.88 4.58 0.13
N ILE A 100 0.31 3.59 -0.58
CA ILE A 100 -0.76 2.75 -0.04
C ILE A 100 -0.63 1.30 -0.50
N GLY A 101 -0.73 0.37 0.48
CA GLY A 101 -0.76 -1.07 0.24
C GLY A 101 -2.14 -1.53 -0.22
N ILE A 102 -2.18 -2.41 -1.21
CA ILE A 102 -3.40 -2.95 -1.80
C ILE A 102 -3.28 -4.45 -2.07
N ASN A 103 -4.41 -5.15 -2.05
CA ASN A 103 -4.53 -6.45 -2.72
C ASN A 103 -4.85 -6.20 -4.19
N GLU A 104 -3.88 -6.43 -5.06
CA GLU A 104 -4.00 -6.19 -6.51
C GLU A 104 -4.51 -7.44 -7.21
N GLY A 105 -5.70 -7.38 -7.79
CA GLY A 105 -6.28 -8.41 -8.64
C GLY A 105 -5.99 -8.20 -10.12
N THR A 106 -6.28 -9.22 -10.95
CA THR A 106 -6.09 -9.16 -12.39
C THR A 106 -7.33 -9.67 -13.15
N HIS A 107 -7.48 -9.26 -14.42
CA HIS A 107 -8.49 -9.80 -15.33
C HIS A 107 -8.10 -11.18 -15.89
N VAL A 108 -6.82 -11.53 -15.86
CA VAL A 108 -6.32 -12.78 -16.44
C VAL A 108 -6.71 -13.99 -15.61
N SER A 109 -6.72 -13.84 -14.27
CA SER A 109 -7.09 -14.91 -13.35
C SER A 109 -7.72 -14.34 -12.09
N PRO A 110 -8.98 -14.67 -11.76
CA PRO A 110 -9.66 -14.10 -10.59
C PRO A 110 -9.04 -14.50 -9.26
N ALA A 111 -8.25 -15.55 -9.23
CA ALA A 111 -7.57 -16.05 -8.04
C ALA A 111 -6.10 -15.62 -7.94
N CYS A 112 -5.58 -14.87 -8.91
CA CYS A 112 -4.23 -14.34 -8.86
C CYS A 112 -4.25 -12.95 -8.22
N ILE A 113 -3.67 -12.83 -7.03
CA ILE A 113 -3.63 -11.61 -6.25
C ILE A 113 -2.17 -11.32 -5.90
N TRP A 114 -1.76 -10.05 -5.95
CA TRP A 114 -0.47 -9.58 -5.47
C TRP A 114 -0.66 -8.64 -4.28
N ASP A 115 0.27 -8.71 -3.36
CA ASP A 115 0.50 -7.65 -2.39
C ASP A 115 1.29 -6.54 -3.08
N SER A 116 0.65 -5.39 -3.24
CA SER A 116 1.19 -4.27 -4.02
C SER A 116 1.19 -2.97 -3.22
N ASN A 117 2.21 -2.15 -3.44
CA ASN A 117 2.26 -0.78 -2.96
C ASN A 117 2.12 0.18 -4.15
N LEU A 118 1.21 1.13 -4.04
CA LEU A 118 1.03 2.22 -4.99
C LEU A 118 1.64 3.50 -4.43
N LEU A 119 2.46 4.18 -5.24
CA LEU A 119 2.92 5.54 -4.97
C LEU A 119 2.19 6.50 -5.91
N ILE A 120 1.37 7.38 -5.36
CA ILE A 120 0.54 8.34 -6.07
C ILE A 120 1.08 9.75 -5.82
N GLY A 121 1.30 10.52 -6.87
CA GLY A 121 1.80 11.89 -6.80
C GLY A 121 0.77 12.89 -6.29
N ALA A 122 1.25 14.04 -5.85
CA ALA A 122 0.39 15.16 -5.43
C ALA A 122 -0.46 15.76 -6.58
N ASP A 123 -0.15 15.38 -7.81
CA ASP A 123 -0.94 15.69 -9.02
C ASP A 123 -1.96 14.61 -9.38
N GLY A 124 -2.03 13.54 -8.59
CA GLY A 124 -2.91 12.38 -8.80
C GLY A 124 -2.35 11.33 -9.76
N ARG A 125 -1.15 11.50 -10.32
CA ARG A 125 -0.55 10.48 -11.20
C ARG A 125 -0.10 9.29 -10.38
N LEU A 126 -0.29 8.07 -10.90
CA LEU A 126 0.38 6.90 -10.37
C LEU A 126 1.87 6.98 -10.74
N LEU A 127 2.74 7.11 -9.73
CA LEU A 127 4.18 7.28 -9.92
C LEU A 127 4.92 5.95 -9.94
N ASN A 128 4.46 4.99 -9.13
CA ASN A 128 5.00 3.64 -9.09
C ASN A 128 3.95 2.63 -8.61
N ARG A 129 4.05 1.41 -9.13
CA ARG A 129 3.36 0.21 -8.63
C ARG A 129 4.42 -0.83 -8.35
N HIS A 130 4.59 -1.18 -7.09
CA HIS A 130 5.52 -2.21 -6.65
C HIS A 130 4.75 -3.41 -6.12
N ARG A 131 4.84 -4.55 -6.79
CA ARG A 131 4.38 -5.84 -6.31
C ARG A 131 5.46 -6.46 -5.44
N LYS A 132 5.14 -6.83 -4.21
CA LYS A 132 6.07 -7.50 -3.28
C LYS A 132 6.77 -8.65 -3.99
N LEU A 133 8.10 -8.64 -4.04
CA LEU A 133 8.89 -9.60 -4.82
C LEU A 133 8.59 -11.04 -4.41
N VAL A 134 8.54 -11.28 -3.10
CA VAL A 134 8.26 -12.61 -2.54
C VAL A 134 7.38 -12.46 -1.30
N PRO A 135 6.15 -12.99 -1.32
CA PRO A 135 5.34 -13.11 -0.11
C PRO A 135 6.07 -13.92 0.96
N THR A 136 5.94 -13.52 2.23
CA THR A 136 6.71 -14.09 3.33
C THR A 136 5.96 -15.27 3.95
N TYR A 137 6.64 -16.42 4.08
CA TYR A 137 6.17 -17.61 4.79
C TYR A 137 4.75 -18.02 4.36
N TRP A 138 3.74 -17.96 5.24
CA TRP A 138 2.36 -18.34 4.95
C TRP A 138 1.59 -17.36 4.04
N GLU A 139 2.10 -16.15 3.82
CA GLU A 139 1.53 -15.23 2.81
C GLU A 139 1.52 -15.84 1.41
N LYS A 140 2.44 -16.78 1.12
CA LYS A 140 2.51 -17.52 -0.15
C LYS A 140 1.26 -18.34 -0.45
N LEU A 141 0.42 -18.59 0.55
CA LEU A 141 -0.88 -19.24 0.36
C LEU A 141 -1.92 -18.29 -0.25
N THR A 142 -1.65 -16.99 -0.23
CA THR A 142 -2.57 -15.95 -0.66
C THR A 142 -2.06 -15.20 -1.89
N TRP A 143 -0.79 -14.82 -1.90
CA TRP A 143 -0.24 -13.90 -2.90
C TRP A 143 0.77 -14.56 -3.84
N ALA A 144 0.72 -14.12 -5.10
CA ALA A 144 1.75 -14.45 -6.09
C ALA A 144 3.02 -13.62 -5.88
N ASN A 145 4.15 -14.12 -6.38
CA ASN A 145 5.39 -13.35 -6.43
C ASN A 145 5.24 -12.15 -7.35
N GLY A 146 5.81 -11.01 -6.93
CA GLY A 146 5.98 -9.85 -7.78
C GLY A 146 7.17 -9.97 -8.73
N ASP A 147 7.46 -8.88 -9.42
CA ASP A 147 8.60 -8.76 -10.33
C ASP A 147 9.42 -7.50 -10.05
N GLY A 148 10.51 -7.32 -10.79
CA GLY A 148 11.40 -6.19 -10.58
C GLY A 148 10.94 -4.87 -11.18
N SER A 149 9.79 -4.81 -11.87
CA SER A 149 9.34 -3.59 -12.56
C SER A 149 9.09 -2.43 -11.60
N GLY A 150 8.64 -2.74 -10.37
CA GLY A 150 8.37 -1.78 -9.31
C GLY A 150 9.57 -1.43 -8.42
N LEU A 151 10.75 -2.05 -8.59
CA LEU A 151 11.98 -1.67 -7.87
C LEU A 151 12.53 -0.34 -8.42
N ARG A 152 11.79 0.73 -8.19
CA ARG A 152 12.07 2.07 -8.70
C ARG A 152 12.09 3.08 -7.56
N VAL A 153 12.99 4.03 -7.69
CA VAL A 153 12.95 5.28 -6.93
C VAL A 153 12.40 6.36 -7.84
N VAL A 154 11.45 7.11 -7.34
CA VAL A 154 10.72 8.15 -8.12
C VAL A 154 11.20 9.52 -7.70
N ASP A 155 11.56 10.36 -8.66
CA ASP A 155 11.84 11.79 -8.43
C ASP A 155 10.54 12.53 -8.15
N THR A 156 10.49 13.23 -7.02
CA THR A 156 9.34 14.04 -6.60
C THR A 156 9.81 15.40 -6.07
N PRO A 157 8.90 16.37 -5.91
CA PRO A 157 9.24 17.64 -5.22
C PRO A 157 9.72 17.45 -3.77
N LEU A 158 9.40 16.31 -3.14
CA LEU A 158 9.81 15.96 -1.77
C LEU A 158 11.14 15.19 -1.73
N GLY A 159 11.80 14.98 -2.87
CA GLY A 159 13.00 14.17 -3.02
C GLY A 159 12.71 12.84 -3.71
N ARG A 160 13.70 11.94 -3.69
CA ARG A 160 13.65 10.63 -4.33
C ARG A 160 13.06 9.61 -3.38
N ILE A 161 11.87 9.09 -3.72
CA ILE A 161 11.08 8.20 -2.87
C ILE A 161 11.14 6.77 -3.42
N GLY A 162 11.49 5.81 -2.55
CA GLY A 162 11.38 4.38 -2.76
C GLY A 162 10.47 3.72 -1.74
N ALA A 163 10.03 2.48 -2.01
CA ALA A 163 9.20 1.71 -1.10
C ALA A 163 9.48 0.22 -1.20
N LEU A 164 9.46 -0.47 -0.05
CA LEU A 164 9.48 -1.93 0.07
C LEU A 164 8.43 -2.40 1.07
N VAL A 165 7.93 -3.62 0.85
CA VAL A 165 6.81 -4.16 1.61
C VAL A 165 7.30 -5.18 2.63
N CYS A 166 7.06 -4.91 3.91
CA CYS A 166 7.18 -5.84 5.05
C CYS A 166 8.54 -6.58 5.12
N GLY A 167 8.52 -7.90 5.09
CA GLY A 167 9.70 -8.75 5.13
C GLY A 167 10.70 -8.50 4.00
N GLU A 168 10.25 -7.94 2.89
CA GLU A 168 11.10 -7.54 1.76
C GLU A 168 12.19 -6.54 2.17
N ASN A 169 11.92 -5.72 3.19
CA ASN A 169 12.90 -4.83 3.80
C ASN A 169 14.13 -5.56 4.40
N THR A 170 14.09 -6.88 4.52
CA THR A 170 15.25 -7.71 4.90
C THR A 170 16.17 -8.00 3.71
N ASN A 171 15.67 -7.88 2.47
CA ASN A 171 16.46 -8.15 1.28
C ASN A 171 17.46 -7.02 1.01
N SER A 172 18.73 -7.25 1.36
CA SER A 172 19.79 -6.26 1.21
C SER A 172 20.04 -5.87 -0.26
N LEU A 173 19.79 -6.76 -1.22
CA LEU A 173 19.93 -6.46 -2.65
C LEU A 173 18.80 -5.53 -3.13
N ALA A 174 17.56 -5.75 -2.68
CA ALA A 174 16.43 -4.87 -2.99
C ALA A 174 16.66 -3.47 -2.40
N ARG A 175 17.09 -3.38 -1.14
CA ARG A 175 17.45 -2.11 -0.48
C ARG A 175 18.56 -1.41 -1.23
N PHE A 176 19.64 -2.13 -1.57
CA PHE A 176 20.76 -1.56 -2.33
C PHE A 176 20.32 -1.09 -3.73
N ALA A 177 19.43 -1.84 -4.40
CA ALA A 177 18.90 -1.45 -5.71
C ALA A 177 18.17 -0.09 -5.66
N LEU A 178 17.46 0.22 -4.56
CA LEU A 178 16.83 1.53 -4.36
C LEU A 178 17.88 2.60 -4.01
N LEU A 179 18.80 2.31 -3.09
CA LEU A 179 19.88 3.24 -2.74
C LEU A 179 20.73 3.64 -3.95
N ALA A 180 21.03 2.69 -4.84
CA ALA A 180 21.79 2.93 -6.06
C ALA A 180 21.08 3.86 -7.06
N GLN A 181 19.78 4.10 -6.89
CA GLN A 181 19.00 5.08 -7.65
C GLN A 181 18.93 6.44 -6.95
N GLY A 182 19.65 6.60 -5.84
CA GLY A 182 19.73 7.87 -5.09
C GLY A 182 18.55 8.14 -4.16
N GLU A 183 17.95 7.10 -3.59
CA GLU A 183 16.87 7.20 -2.62
C GLU A 183 17.20 8.15 -1.46
N ASN A 184 16.26 9.03 -1.09
CA ASN A 184 16.38 9.96 0.05
C ASN A 184 15.31 9.69 1.11
N VAL A 185 14.15 9.18 0.67
CA VAL A 185 13.01 8.85 1.52
C VAL A 185 12.57 7.44 1.18
N HIS A 186 12.54 6.59 2.18
CA HIS A 186 12.05 5.22 2.05
C HIS A 186 10.71 5.06 2.75
N ILE A 187 9.84 4.23 2.19
CA ILE A 187 8.58 3.85 2.81
C ILE A 187 8.62 2.34 3.06
N SER A 188 8.46 1.97 4.32
CA SER A 188 8.36 0.57 4.77
C SER A 188 6.94 0.31 5.26
N SER A 189 6.14 -0.43 4.53
CA SER A 189 4.80 -0.82 4.95
C SER A 189 4.82 -2.21 5.58
N PHE A 190 4.03 -2.41 6.66
CA PHE A 190 3.97 -3.68 7.39
C PHE A 190 2.53 -4.11 7.69
N SER A 191 2.39 -5.43 7.92
CA SER A 191 1.17 -6.08 8.38
C SER A 191 0.74 -5.62 9.79
N PRO A 192 -0.53 -5.88 10.21
CA PRO A 192 -0.97 -5.53 11.57
C PRO A 192 -0.43 -6.47 12.63
N ARG A 193 -0.32 -7.75 12.32
CA ARG A 193 0.09 -8.85 13.20
C ARG A 193 0.86 -9.90 12.41
N TRP A 194 1.72 -10.64 13.12
CA TRP A 194 2.53 -11.68 12.48
C TRP A 194 2.53 -12.98 13.31
N PRO A 195 1.45 -13.80 13.24
CA PRO A 195 1.39 -15.08 13.93
C PRO A 195 2.40 -16.07 13.34
N THR A 196 3.35 -16.52 14.16
CA THR A 196 4.42 -17.46 13.75
C THR A 196 4.58 -18.65 14.69
N HIS A 197 4.01 -18.58 15.89
CA HIS A 197 4.13 -19.61 16.93
C HIS A 197 2.76 -19.90 17.55
N PRO A 198 2.58 -21.10 18.12
CA PRO A 198 1.41 -21.40 18.90
C PRO A 198 1.21 -20.43 20.07
N PRO A 199 -0.03 -20.22 20.55
CA PRO A 199 -0.30 -19.38 21.69
C PRO A 199 0.49 -19.83 22.93
N GLY A 200 1.09 -18.87 23.63
CA GLY A 200 1.89 -19.12 24.84
C GLY A 200 3.31 -19.64 24.60
N GLU A 201 3.69 -19.92 23.36
CA GLU A 201 5.07 -20.23 22.99
C GLU A 201 5.79 -18.93 22.59
N GLY A 202 6.95 -18.68 23.18
CA GLY A 202 7.78 -17.52 22.83
C GLY A 202 8.11 -17.52 21.34
N GLY A 203 8.34 -16.34 20.75
CA GLY A 203 8.50 -16.26 19.32
C GLY A 203 9.16 -15.03 18.79
N TYR A 204 8.75 -14.66 17.62
CA TYR A 204 9.28 -13.58 16.82
C TYR A 204 8.87 -12.21 17.39
N ASP A 205 9.85 -11.37 17.71
CA ASP A 205 9.61 -9.98 18.09
C ASP A 205 9.48 -9.12 16.82
N LEU A 206 8.23 -8.86 16.41
CA LEU A 206 7.94 -8.12 15.18
C LEU A 206 8.38 -6.65 15.29
N GLU A 207 8.20 -6.01 16.46
CA GLU A 207 8.64 -4.62 16.64
C GLU A 207 10.16 -4.52 16.54
N ALA A 208 10.91 -5.36 17.25
CA ALA A 208 12.37 -5.36 17.16
C ALA A 208 12.84 -5.61 15.73
N ALA A 209 12.18 -6.51 15.00
CA ALA A 209 12.50 -6.81 13.62
C ALA A 209 12.18 -5.65 12.66
N ILE A 210 11.08 -4.92 12.87
CA ILE A 210 10.75 -3.70 12.12
C ILE A 210 11.80 -2.62 12.39
N ARG A 211 12.10 -2.36 13.66
CA ARG A 211 13.12 -1.37 14.05
C ARG A 211 14.49 -1.67 13.46
N LEU A 212 14.91 -2.94 13.48
CA LEU A 212 16.17 -3.37 12.91
C LEU A 212 16.23 -3.11 11.40
N ARG A 213 15.22 -3.56 10.64
CA ARG A 213 15.18 -3.42 9.17
C ARG A 213 15.11 -1.96 8.73
N ALA A 214 14.18 -1.21 9.30
CA ALA A 214 13.94 0.17 8.93
C ALA A 214 15.09 1.08 9.39
N GLY A 215 15.60 0.86 10.60
CA GLY A 215 16.75 1.60 11.14
C GLY A 215 18.04 1.31 10.37
N ALA A 216 18.29 0.03 10.00
CA ALA A 216 19.44 -0.36 9.18
C ALA A 216 19.41 0.34 7.81
N HIS A 217 18.26 0.32 7.11
CA HIS A 217 18.14 0.98 5.81
C HIS A 217 18.35 2.50 5.90
N ALA A 218 17.75 3.14 6.90
CA ALA A 218 17.94 4.55 7.16
C ALA A 218 19.42 4.89 7.48
N PHE A 219 20.07 4.05 8.29
CA PHE A 219 21.47 4.23 8.67
C PHE A 219 22.43 3.98 7.49
N GLU A 220 22.25 2.89 6.74
CA GLU A 220 23.11 2.51 5.62
C GLU A 220 23.00 3.51 4.46
N GLY A 221 21.77 3.93 4.14
CA GLY A 221 21.46 4.87 3.06
C GLY A 221 21.54 6.35 3.45
N LYS A 222 21.67 6.66 4.77
CA LYS A 222 21.58 8.03 5.30
C LYS A 222 20.36 8.76 4.77
N LEU A 223 19.20 8.14 4.95
CA LEU A 223 17.91 8.58 4.45
C LEU A 223 16.85 8.58 5.56
N PHE A 224 15.69 9.16 5.29
CA PHE A 224 14.52 9.03 6.16
C PHE A 224 13.72 7.79 5.79
N ASN A 225 13.25 7.02 6.80
CA ASN A 225 12.42 5.86 6.58
C ASN A 225 11.09 6.00 7.33
N ILE A 226 9.98 6.00 6.58
CA ILE A 226 8.62 6.11 7.08
C ILE A 226 8.05 4.71 7.22
N VAL A 227 7.78 4.28 8.44
CA VAL A 227 7.21 2.96 8.75
C VAL A 227 5.72 3.12 9.01
N ALA A 228 4.89 2.59 8.11
CA ALA A 228 3.43 2.52 8.24
C ALA A 228 3.00 1.06 8.39
N SER A 229 2.40 0.73 9.54
CA SER A 229 1.98 -0.63 9.87
C SER A 229 0.47 -0.70 10.12
N GLY A 230 -0.12 -1.86 9.79
CA GLY A 230 -1.52 -2.11 10.05
C GLY A 230 -1.84 -2.22 11.54
N PHE A 231 -3.11 -2.05 11.85
CA PHE A 231 -3.71 -2.32 13.16
C PHE A 231 -4.72 -3.46 13.03
N LEU A 232 -4.83 -4.33 14.02
CA LEU A 232 -5.84 -5.39 14.06
C LEU A 232 -6.80 -5.11 15.22
N PRO A 233 -7.96 -4.51 14.93
CA PRO A 233 -8.93 -4.16 15.96
C PRO A 233 -9.71 -5.39 16.45
N PRO A 234 -10.34 -5.32 17.64
CA PRO A 234 -11.10 -6.44 18.22
C PRO A 234 -12.19 -6.97 17.29
N GLU A 235 -12.92 -6.12 16.58
CA GLU A 235 -13.96 -6.54 15.64
C GLU A 235 -13.42 -7.35 14.44
N ALA A 236 -12.18 -7.09 14.02
CA ALA A 236 -11.54 -7.90 12.99
C ALA A 236 -11.11 -9.27 13.55
N ILE A 237 -10.66 -9.32 14.81
CA ILE A 237 -10.39 -10.57 15.50
C ILE A 237 -11.69 -11.40 15.61
N ASP A 238 -12.81 -10.78 16.00
CA ASP A 238 -14.11 -11.43 16.07
C ASP A 238 -14.56 -11.99 14.71
N LEU A 239 -14.38 -11.19 13.64
CA LEU A 239 -14.72 -11.58 12.29
C LEU A 239 -13.92 -12.80 11.80
N ILE A 240 -12.62 -12.85 12.14
CA ILE A 240 -11.70 -13.91 11.68
C ILE A 240 -11.83 -15.15 12.57
N ALA A 241 -11.73 -14.99 13.88
CA ALA A 241 -11.73 -16.12 14.82
C ALA A 241 -13.10 -16.78 14.94
N ARG A 242 -14.20 -16.04 14.78
CA ARG A 242 -15.56 -16.54 15.01
C ARG A 242 -15.65 -17.24 16.37
N ASP A 243 -16.09 -18.49 16.38
CA ASP A 243 -16.20 -19.33 17.61
C ASP A 243 -14.93 -20.13 17.92
N ASP A 244 -13.86 -19.97 17.15
CA ASP A 244 -12.59 -20.68 17.39
C ASP A 244 -11.75 -19.95 18.45
N ALA A 245 -11.79 -20.45 19.68
CA ALA A 245 -11.05 -19.89 20.80
C ALA A 245 -9.51 -19.97 20.63
N ARG A 246 -9.01 -20.98 19.88
CA ARG A 246 -7.58 -21.08 19.57
C ARG A 246 -7.15 -20.01 18.57
N ALA A 247 -7.94 -19.82 17.52
CA ALA A 247 -7.69 -18.78 16.54
C ALA A 247 -7.71 -17.39 17.18
N ARG A 248 -8.69 -17.12 18.05
CA ARG A 248 -8.78 -15.87 18.81
C ARG A 248 -7.51 -15.61 19.62
N ARG A 249 -7.12 -16.57 20.47
CA ARG A 249 -5.91 -16.44 21.28
C ARG A 249 -4.67 -16.22 20.43
N LEU A 250 -4.54 -16.93 19.30
CA LEU A 250 -3.42 -16.76 18.39
C LEU A 250 -3.35 -15.34 17.80
N LEU A 251 -4.49 -14.77 17.42
CA LEU A 251 -4.56 -13.39 16.93
C LEU A 251 -4.27 -12.36 18.02
N GLU A 252 -4.80 -12.56 19.24
CA GLU A 252 -4.62 -11.63 20.37
C GLU A 252 -3.18 -11.63 20.90
N GLU A 253 -2.54 -12.81 20.98
CA GLU A 253 -1.19 -12.98 21.50
C GLU A 253 -0.09 -12.79 20.46
N SER A 254 -0.42 -12.80 19.14
CA SER A 254 0.58 -12.66 18.09
C SER A 254 1.26 -11.30 18.12
N PRO A 255 2.54 -11.24 17.69
CA PRO A 255 3.32 -9.99 17.68
C PRO A 255 2.61 -8.87 16.95
N LYS A 256 2.56 -7.69 17.57
CA LYS A 256 2.01 -6.45 17.01
C LYS A 256 3.05 -5.72 16.18
N SER A 257 2.60 -5.09 15.10
CA SER A 257 3.39 -4.11 14.37
C SER A 257 3.37 -2.75 15.05
N VAL A 258 4.27 -1.88 14.58
CA VAL A 258 4.41 -0.51 15.06
C VAL A 258 4.61 0.44 13.89
N SER A 259 4.14 1.68 14.04
CA SER A 259 4.39 2.77 13.09
C SER A 259 5.26 3.84 13.72
N MET A 260 6.25 4.32 12.97
CA MET A 260 7.22 5.32 13.40
C MET A 260 8.00 5.87 12.20
N ILE A 261 8.78 6.91 12.40
CA ILE A 261 9.63 7.49 11.35
C ILE A 261 11.08 7.55 11.85
N PHE A 262 12.01 7.10 11.00
CA PHE A 262 13.46 7.13 11.27
C PHE A 262 14.14 8.27 10.54
N GLY A 263 15.11 8.87 11.20
CA GLY A 263 16.04 9.83 10.61
C GLY A 263 17.31 9.18 10.02
N PRO A 264 18.18 9.98 9.36
CA PRO A 264 19.35 9.47 8.63
C PRO A 264 20.41 8.74 9.45
N ASN A 265 20.31 8.81 10.77
CA ASN A 265 21.19 8.09 11.70
C ASN A 265 20.61 6.76 12.17
N GLY A 266 19.49 6.31 11.59
CA GLY A 266 18.81 5.08 11.99
C GLY A 266 18.07 5.17 13.32
N THR A 267 17.85 6.37 13.85
CA THR A 267 17.13 6.62 15.10
C THR A 267 15.69 7.08 14.83
N VAL A 268 14.77 6.71 15.70
CA VAL A 268 13.37 7.16 15.63
C VAL A 268 13.30 8.64 15.94
N ILE A 269 12.56 9.40 15.12
CA ILE A 269 12.40 10.86 15.23
C ILE A 269 10.95 11.29 15.44
N SER A 270 10.03 10.35 15.55
CA SER A 270 8.59 10.54 15.75
C SER A 270 8.11 9.89 17.05
N GLU A 271 6.85 10.06 17.36
CA GLU A 271 6.14 9.15 18.25
C GLU A 271 6.06 7.73 17.66
N VAL A 272 5.64 6.75 18.48
CA VAL A 272 5.49 5.35 18.10
C VAL A 272 4.08 4.91 18.44
N LEU A 273 3.31 4.48 17.43
CA LEU A 273 1.99 3.88 17.61
C LEU A 273 2.07 2.35 17.51
N ARG A 274 1.36 1.67 18.43
CA ARG A 274 1.30 0.20 18.51
C ARG A 274 -0.10 -0.31 18.89
N ASP A 275 -0.70 0.27 19.89
CA ASP A 275 -1.86 -0.28 20.59
C ASP A 275 -3.19 0.41 20.25
N GLU A 276 -3.14 1.43 19.42
CA GLU A 276 -4.28 2.23 18.99
C GLU A 276 -4.12 2.71 17.54
N GLU A 277 -5.23 2.98 16.86
CA GLU A 277 -5.20 3.61 15.54
C GLU A 277 -4.80 5.08 15.66
N GLY A 278 -4.09 5.57 14.66
CA GLY A 278 -3.71 6.98 14.59
C GLY A 278 -2.74 7.27 13.44
N ILE A 279 -2.26 8.50 13.41
CA ILE A 279 -1.30 8.97 12.42
C ILE A 279 -0.08 9.51 13.14
N VAL A 280 1.10 8.96 12.83
CA VAL A 280 2.39 9.42 13.31
C VAL A 280 2.94 10.47 12.36
N TYR A 281 3.44 11.58 12.89
CA TYR A 281 4.01 12.67 12.10
C TYR A 281 5.48 12.89 12.43
N ALA A 282 6.25 13.32 11.41
CA ALA A 282 7.60 13.87 11.62
C ALA A 282 7.90 14.93 10.56
N ASP A 283 8.70 15.93 10.95
CA ASP A 283 9.25 16.91 10.03
C ASP A 283 10.56 16.36 9.44
N ILE A 284 10.61 16.26 8.13
CA ILE A 284 11.70 15.75 7.32
C ILE A 284 12.41 16.94 6.69
N ASP A 285 13.75 17.01 6.86
CA ASP A 285 14.62 17.97 6.19
C ASP A 285 15.76 17.18 5.51
N LEU A 286 15.73 17.09 4.19
CA LEU A 286 16.72 16.32 3.43
C LEU A 286 18.14 16.90 3.51
N ALA A 287 18.33 18.16 3.95
CA ALA A 287 19.65 18.69 4.24
C ALA A 287 20.36 17.90 5.34
N ARG A 288 19.62 17.30 6.27
CA ARG A 288 20.15 16.44 7.34
C ARG A 288 20.78 15.13 6.86
N CYS A 289 20.57 14.74 5.61
CA CYS A 289 21.22 13.58 5.00
C CYS A 289 22.65 13.87 4.54
N VAL A 290 22.99 15.13 4.27
CA VAL A 290 24.25 15.51 3.60
C VAL A 290 25.48 15.17 4.44
N VAL A 291 25.54 15.65 5.68
CA VAL A 291 26.69 15.42 6.56
C VAL A 291 26.88 13.95 6.92
N PRO A 292 25.82 13.18 7.28
CA PRO A 292 25.96 11.74 7.48
C PRO A 292 26.48 10.97 6.26
N LYS A 293 26.09 11.37 5.04
CA LYS A 293 26.61 10.77 3.80
C LYS A 293 28.11 11.02 3.58
N GLN A 294 28.63 12.14 4.10
CA GLN A 294 30.07 12.42 4.06
C GLN A 294 30.86 11.41 4.91
N PHE A 295 30.32 10.97 6.05
CA PHE A 295 31.03 10.03 6.93
C PHE A 295 30.94 8.60 6.42
N GLN A 296 29.73 8.18 5.99
CA GLN A 296 29.44 6.81 5.64
C GLN A 296 28.19 6.73 4.79
N ASP A 297 28.30 6.19 3.58
CA ASP A 297 27.22 6.02 2.62
C ASP A 297 27.55 4.81 1.76
N VAL A 298 26.69 3.81 1.77
CA VAL A 298 26.95 2.54 1.04
C VAL A 298 27.02 2.72 -0.48
N VAL A 299 26.45 3.79 -1.02
CA VAL A 299 26.50 4.11 -2.44
C VAL A 299 27.57 5.14 -2.77
N GLY A 300 27.79 6.11 -1.86
CA GLY A 300 28.76 7.19 -2.04
C GLY A 300 30.19 6.76 -1.70
N TYR A 301 30.56 6.78 -0.42
CA TYR A 301 31.93 6.59 0.02
C TYR A 301 32.33 5.15 0.31
N TYR A 302 31.37 4.26 0.65
CA TYR A 302 31.62 2.85 0.96
C TYR A 302 31.34 1.90 -0.22
N ASN A 303 31.17 2.45 -1.41
CA ASN A 303 31.02 1.60 -2.61
C ASN A 303 32.37 1.07 -3.08
N ARG A 304 32.29 -0.06 -3.78
CA ARG A 304 33.40 -0.68 -4.52
C ARG A 304 32.84 -1.23 -5.82
N PHE A 305 32.43 -0.33 -6.72
CA PHE A 305 31.87 -0.68 -8.04
C PHE A 305 32.87 -1.40 -8.96
N ASP A 306 34.15 -1.35 -8.60
CA ASP A 306 35.21 -2.15 -9.22
C ASP A 306 35.22 -3.61 -8.72
N VAL A 307 34.55 -3.91 -7.57
CA VAL A 307 34.51 -5.25 -6.96
C VAL A 307 33.13 -5.87 -7.06
N PHE A 308 32.07 -5.06 -6.88
CA PHE A 308 30.69 -5.54 -6.83
C PHE A 308 29.86 -4.96 -7.97
N GLU A 309 29.15 -5.84 -8.68
CA GLU A 309 28.18 -5.48 -9.71
C GLU A 309 26.80 -6.03 -9.32
N LEU A 310 25.77 -5.14 -9.24
CA LEU A 310 24.38 -5.53 -9.08
C LEU A 310 23.64 -5.29 -10.39
N ARG A 311 23.06 -6.35 -10.97
CA ARG A 311 22.16 -6.29 -12.12
C ARG A 311 20.74 -6.59 -11.68
N VAL A 312 19.81 -5.68 -11.98
CA VAL A 312 18.39 -5.80 -11.62
C VAL A 312 17.58 -5.97 -12.90
N ASN A 313 16.85 -7.08 -13.01
CA ASN A 313 15.88 -7.27 -14.08
C ASN A 313 14.58 -6.56 -13.72
N ARG A 314 14.22 -5.52 -14.46
CA ARG A 314 13.01 -4.73 -14.28
C ARG A 314 11.93 -5.03 -15.32
N ARG A 315 11.99 -6.15 -15.99
CA ARG A 315 10.90 -6.53 -16.90
C ARG A 315 9.67 -6.91 -16.08
N ALA A 316 8.50 -6.35 -16.47
CA ALA A 316 7.23 -6.82 -15.97
C ALA A 316 6.99 -8.27 -16.43
N LEU A 317 6.47 -9.10 -15.52
CA LEU A 317 6.07 -10.45 -15.86
C LEU A 317 4.74 -10.42 -16.61
N ALA A 318 4.70 -10.98 -17.81
CA ALA A 318 3.50 -11.19 -18.59
C ALA A 318 3.21 -12.71 -18.72
N PRO A 319 1.93 -13.12 -18.74
CA PRO A 319 1.57 -14.54 -18.90
C PRO A 319 2.10 -15.14 -20.19
N ALA A 320 2.18 -14.38 -21.26
CA ALA A 320 2.70 -14.78 -22.56
C ALA A 320 3.12 -13.56 -23.38
N SER A 321 4.00 -13.78 -24.34
CA SER A 321 4.25 -12.85 -25.46
C SER A 321 3.71 -13.47 -26.72
N PHE A 322 2.80 -12.76 -27.39
CA PHE A 322 2.21 -13.21 -28.64
C PHE A 322 2.94 -12.53 -29.81
N HIS A 323 3.44 -13.31 -30.75
CA HIS A 323 4.17 -12.83 -31.92
C HIS A 323 3.44 -13.30 -33.18
N ASP A 324 2.21 -12.89 -33.36
CA ASP A 324 1.40 -13.17 -34.52
C ASP A 324 1.50 -12.01 -35.52
N GLY A 325 1.80 -12.34 -36.76
CA GLY A 325 1.83 -11.38 -37.86
C GLY A 325 0.42 -10.92 -38.29
N PHE A 326 -0.57 -10.95 -37.39
CA PHE A 326 -1.93 -10.46 -37.64
C PHE A 326 -2.08 -9.05 -37.07
N ASP A 327 -1.96 -8.05 -37.94
CA ASP A 327 -2.34 -6.67 -37.65
C ASP A 327 -3.86 -6.58 -37.43
N GLY A 328 -4.34 -6.77 -36.20
CA GLY A 328 -5.76 -6.51 -35.95
C GLY A 328 -6.39 -7.10 -34.71
N VAL A 329 -5.70 -7.91 -33.95
CA VAL A 329 -6.16 -8.34 -32.61
C VAL A 329 -5.17 -7.77 -31.58
N ALA A 330 -5.61 -6.79 -30.81
CA ALA A 330 -4.81 -6.30 -29.68
C ALA A 330 -4.46 -7.48 -28.80
N SER A 331 -3.16 -7.82 -28.70
CA SER A 331 -2.70 -8.90 -27.84
C SER A 331 -2.96 -8.50 -26.39
N VAL A 332 -3.13 -9.48 -25.50
CA VAL A 332 -3.24 -9.21 -24.06
C VAL A 332 -1.97 -8.51 -23.55
N ALA A 333 -0.83 -8.69 -24.23
CA ALA A 333 0.42 -8.00 -23.95
C ALA A 333 0.35 -6.51 -24.38
N ASP A 334 -0.28 -6.19 -25.52
CA ASP A 334 -0.48 -4.81 -25.96
C ASP A 334 -1.44 -4.08 -25.01
N ALA A 335 -2.48 -4.78 -24.52
CA ALA A 335 -3.36 -4.25 -23.50
C ALA A 335 -2.63 -4.00 -22.16
N SER A 336 -1.63 -4.82 -21.79
CA SER A 336 -0.82 -4.61 -20.59
C SER A 336 0.21 -3.49 -20.78
N GLY A 337 0.84 -3.39 -21.95
CA GLY A 337 1.79 -2.32 -22.28
C GLY A 337 1.10 -0.97 -22.42
N ALA A 338 -0.01 -0.90 -23.13
CA ALA A 338 -0.83 0.30 -23.21
C ALA A 338 -1.48 0.69 -21.88
N ALA A 339 -1.83 -0.31 -21.05
CA ALA A 339 -2.31 -0.06 -19.69
C ALA A 339 -1.19 0.48 -18.80
N ASP A 340 0.04 0.00 -18.92
CA ASP A 340 1.19 0.50 -18.17
C ASP A 340 1.56 1.93 -18.59
N GLU A 341 1.55 2.26 -19.88
CA GLU A 341 1.71 3.64 -20.33
C GLU A 341 0.57 4.55 -19.84
N ALA A 342 -0.68 4.07 -19.86
CA ALA A 342 -1.84 4.82 -19.37
C ALA A 342 -1.79 5.03 -17.84
N LEU A 343 -1.19 4.11 -17.07
CA LEU A 343 -0.99 4.25 -15.63
C LEU A 343 -0.10 5.44 -15.26
N TYR A 344 0.89 5.74 -16.09
CA TYR A 344 1.83 6.84 -15.88
C TYR A 344 1.46 8.10 -16.67
N ALA A 345 0.35 8.08 -17.42
CA ALA A 345 -0.18 9.27 -18.09
C ALA A 345 -0.70 10.30 -17.07
N PRO A 346 -0.73 11.60 -17.41
CA PRO A 346 -1.35 12.59 -16.55
C PRO A 346 -2.80 12.21 -16.21
N PHE A 347 -3.16 12.35 -14.94
CA PHE A 347 -4.54 12.12 -14.50
C PHE A 347 -5.46 13.14 -15.19
N VAL A 348 -6.43 12.66 -15.94
CA VAL A 348 -7.50 13.49 -16.53
C VAL A 348 -8.77 13.17 -15.71
N PRO A 349 -9.32 14.15 -14.96
CA PRO A 349 -10.59 13.94 -14.26
C PRO A 349 -11.68 13.58 -15.28
N ASP A 350 -12.53 12.61 -14.96
CA ASP A 350 -13.74 12.39 -15.74
C ASP A 350 -14.51 13.72 -15.83
N ALA A 351 -14.89 14.12 -17.04
CA ALA A 351 -15.69 15.31 -17.22
C ALA A 351 -16.95 15.19 -16.35
N ALA A 352 -17.20 16.21 -15.53
CA ALA A 352 -18.44 16.26 -14.76
C ALA A 352 -19.60 16.04 -15.76
N PRO A 353 -20.61 15.18 -15.42
CA PRO A 353 -21.75 15.00 -16.29
C PRO A 353 -22.38 16.38 -16.55
N ASP A 354 -22.54 16.72 -17.82
CA ASP A 354 -23.24 17.93 -18.25
C ASP A 354 -24.59 18.00 -17.53
N VAL A 355 -24.68 18.89 -16.56
CA VAL A 355 -25.97 19.26 -15.98
C VAL A 355 -26.68 20.04 -17.08
N ALA A 356 -27.51 19.36 -17.83
CA ALA A 356 -28.38 19.98 -18.81
C ALA A 356 -29.18 21.10 -18.13
N ALA A 357 -28.81 22.32 -18.44
CA ALA A 357 -29.63 23.50 -18.12
C ALA A 357 -30.89 23.44 -19.01
N GLY A 358 -32.05 23.35 -18.36
CA GLY A 358 -33.30 23.62 -19.04
C GLY A 358 -34.45 22.67 -18.74
N ALA A 359 -35.19 22.94 -17.68
CA ALA A 359 -36.64 22.72 -17.65
C ALA A 359 -37.25 23.77 -16.73
N GLU A 360 -38.03 24.69 -17.34
CA GLU A 360 -38.89 25.65 -16.67
C GLU A 360 -39.97 24.97 -15.83
N PRO A 361 -40.54 25.61 -14.83
CA PRO A 361 -41.53 25.00 -13.94
C PRO A 361 -42.92 24.99 -14.61
N GLY A 362 -43.38 23.80 -14.98
CA GLY A 362 -44.72 23.52 -15.46
C GLY A 362 -45.66 23.13 -14.29
N THR A 363 -46.66 23.90 -14.13
CA THR A 363 -47.95 23.79 -13.38
C THR A 363 -48.36 22.39 -12.90
N GLU A 364 -48.79 22.37 -11.61
CA GLU A 364 -49.55 21.26 -10.99
C GLU A 364 -50.83 20.93 -11.74
N PRO A 365 -51.30 19.65 -11.67
CA PRO A 365 -52.69 19.41 -11.37
C PRO A 365 -52.93 18.38 -10.25
N ASP A 366 -53.72 18.86 -9.34
CA ASP A 366 -54.88 18.32 -8.60
C ASP A 366 -54.94 16.83 -8.24
N ALA A 367 -55.43 16.66 -7.02
CA ALA A 367 -55.66 15.46 -6.24
C ALA A 367 -56.69 14.48 -6.80
N GLY A 368 -56.47 13.19 -6.51
CA GLY A 368 -57.55 12.16 -6.71
C GLY A 368 -57.16 10.73 -6.35
N ALA A 369 -57.62 10.33 -5.16
CA ALA A 369 -58.12 9.01 -4.76
C ALA A 369 -57.24 7.77 -4.82
N GLY A 370 -56.88 7.27 -3.70
CA GLY A 370 -57.08 6.01 -3.02
C GLY A 370 -57.14 4.69 -3.76
N ALA A 371 -56.25 3.77 -3.39
CA ALA A 371 -56.61 2.36 -3.33
C ALA A 371 -55.65 1.57 -2.42
N ALA A 372 -56.22 0.72 -1.63
CA ALA A 372 -55.75 -0.04 -0.52
C ALA A 372 -54.82 -1.20 -0.90
N TRP A 373 -53.92 -1.56 0.03
CA TRP A 373 -53.17 -2.83 0.07
C TRP A 373 -54.09 -4.00 0.53
N PRO A 374 -53.91 -5.21 0.08
CA PRO A 374 -54.28 -6.39 0.86
C PRO A 374 -53.06 -7.05 1.50
N ALA A 375 -53.23 -7.32 2.78
CA ALA A 375 -52.38 -8.16 3.58
C ALA A 375 -52.59 -9.66 3.30
N GLY A 376 -51.50 -10.44 3.49
CA GLY A 376 -51.64 -11.81 3.99
C GLY A 376 -51.27 -12.92 3.04
N ALA A 377 -50.22 -13.66 3.33
CA ALA A 377 -50.29 -15.06 3.75
C ALA A 377 -48.89 -15.67 3.89
N SER A 378 -48.71 -16.18 5.09
CA SER A 378 -47.67 -17.12 5.57
C SER A 378 -47.56 -18.39 4.74
N ARG A 379 -46.33 -18.83 4.45
CA ARG A 379 -45.76 -20.16 4.77
C ARG A 379 -44.26 -20.16 4.54
#